data_be0b8fcd33b8a49292f34d11b0ae1b75
#
_entry.id   be0b8fcd33b8a49292f34d11b0ae1b75
#
_cell.length_a   1.000
_cell.length_b   1.000
_cell.length_c   1.000
_cell.angle_alpha   90.00
_cell.angle_beta   90.00
_cell.angle_gamma   90.00
#
_symmetry.space_group_name_H-M   'P 1'
#
loop_
_entity.id
_entity.type
_entity.pdbx_description
1 polymer ?
#
loop_
_entity_poly.entity_id
_entity_poly.type
_entity_poly.pdbx_seq_one_letter_code
_entity_poly.pdbx_strand_id
1 'polypeptide(L)'
;MWALVINPVAGQGKGTTVGTYVAGWLSQRKIEYTIITGNSSIAMGDHLSAFITKFPDTKGVIAVGGDGLFHTILQRLVSSQIPIAIIPAGTGNDFVRTLGWNLDVFDSQLEAVTTQEPSAVDLGLVDGEWFGAILSTGFDSIVNEKANTMNWPKGPMKYNAAIAIELPRFKPRHYEITLDDRTISTEAMLIAVSNGRSYGGGMLVCPNANIADGLFDVMVLHPVSTIEFIKVFPRVFAGTHVSHPAVEIVRSRTVRIESKAVAYADGERIGQLPISAECIPGALRTWVA
;
A
#
# COMPACT_ATOMS: atom_id res chain seq x y z
N MET A 1 -19.39 1.31 19.71
CA MET A 1 -19.80 1.94 18.44
C MET A 1 -18.66 1.84 17.44
N TRP A 2 -18.93 1.69 16.13
CA TRP A 2 -17.93 1.63 15.06
C TRP A 2 -17.88 2.96 14.30
N ALA A 3 -16.71 3.34 13.77
CA ALA A 3 -16.59 4.42 12.79
C ALA A 3 -16.59 3.81 11.37
N LEU A 4 -17.60 4.13 10.56
CA LEU A 4 -17.71 3.71 9.17
C LEU A 4 -17.29 4.87 8.26
N VAL A 5 -16.04 4.84 7.79
CA VAL A 5 -15.49 5.86 6.90
C VAL A 5 -15.74 5.47 5.46
N ILE A 6 -16.45 6.29 4.71
CA ILE A 6 -16.79 6.00 3.30
C ILE A 6 -16.20 7.06 2.38
N ASN A 7 -15.37 6.64 1.43
CA ASN A 7 -14.95 7.48 0.33
C ASN A 7 -15.88 7.26 -0.87
N PRO A 8 -16.86 8.14 -1.12
CA PRO A 8 -17.91 7.92 -2.12
C PRO A 8 -17.37 7.90 -3.55
N VAL A 9 -16.24 8.58 -3.81
CA VAL A 9 -15.65 8.69 -5.16
C VAL A 9 -14.64 7.57 -5.46
N ALA A 10 -14.32 6.72 -4.47
CA ALA A 10 -13.39 5.61 -4.68
C ALA A 10 -13.86 4.70 -5.82
N GLY A 11 -12.93 4.21 -6.65
CA GLY A 11 -13.19 3.29 -7.75
C GLY A 11 -14.27 3.79 -8.71
N GLN A 12 -14.25 5.08 -9.05
CA GLN A 12 -15.22 5.72 -9.96
C GLN A 12 -16.67 5.66 -9.45
N GLY A 13 -16.87 5.78 -8.13
CA GLY A 13 -18.18 5.75 -7.48
C GLY A 13 -18.55 4.39 -6.84
N LYS A 14 -17.73 3.35 -7.03
CA LYS A 14 -17.90 2.05 -6.33
C LYS A 14 -17.99 2.23 -4.81
N GLY A 15 -17.28 3.23 -4.26
CA GLY A 15 -17.28 3.54 -2.83
C GLY A 15 -18.66 3.81 -2.25
N THR A 16 -19.56 4.50 -2.98
CA THR A 16 -20.94 4.72 -2.53
C THR A 16 -21.70 3.39 -2.45
N THR A 17 -21.63 2.55 -3.47
CA THR A 17 -22.34 1.27 -3.52
C THR A 17 -21.87 0.33 -2.42
N VAL A 18 -20.55 0.18 -2.26
CA VAL A 18 -19.95 -0.68 -1.23
C VAL A 18 -20.25 -0.11 0.17
N GLY A 19 -20.16 1.22 0.35
CA GLY A 19 -20.49 1.87 1.63
C GLY A 19 -21.94 1.65 2.04
N THR A 20 -22.89 1.75 1.08
CA THR A 20 -24.31 1.45 1.34
C THR A 20 -24.52 0.00 1.73
N TYR A 21 -23.82 -0.92 1.04
CA TYR A 21 -23.86 -2.35 1.38
C TYR A 21 -23.36 -2.61 2.81
N VAL A 22 -22.20 -2.07 3.18
CA VAL A 22 -21.61 -2.23 4.53
C VAL A 22 -22.54 -1.65 5.60
N ALA A 23 -23.07 -0.45 5.38
CA ALA A 23 -24.03 0.19 6.30
C ALA A 23 -25.29 -0.67 6.50
N GLY A 24 -25.85 -1.20 5.41
CA GLY A 24 -26.99 -2.12 5.45
C GLY A 24 -26.69 -3.41 6.20
N TRP A 25 -25.50 -4.01 5.96
CA TRP A 25 -25.03 -5.22 6.63
C TRP A 25 -24.92 -5.04 8.16
N LEU A 26 -24.33 -3.92 8.60
CA LEU A 26 -24.20 -3.56 10.01
C LEU A 26 -25.58 -3.31 10.66
N SER A 27 -26.46 -2.57 9.96
CA SER A 27 -27.80 -2.25 10.44
C SER A 27 -28.67 -3.50 10.65
N GLN A 28 -28.64 -4.47 9.73
CA GLN A 28 -29.39 -5.73 9.84
C GLN A 28 -28.97 -6.53 11.08
N ARG A 29 -27.70 -6.40 11.50
CA ARG A 29 -27.15 -7.08 12.69
C ARG A 29 -27.23 -6.24 13.97
N LYS A 30 -27.86 -5.07 13.90
CA LYS A 30 -28.01 -4.13 15.02
C LYS A 30 -26.65 -3.69 15.61
N ILE A 31 -25.62 -3.60 14.77
CA ILE A 31 -24.30 -3.13 15.15
C ILE A 31 -24.31 -1.60 15.05
N GLU A 32 -23.98 -0.91 16.15
CA GLU A 32 -23.92 0.54 16.18
C GLU A 32 -22.72 1.08 15.42
N TYR A 33 -22.96 2.03 14.52
CA TYR A 33 -21.92 2.75 13.77
C TYR A 33 -22.30 4.20 13.50
N THR A 34 -21.29 5.01 13.21
CA THR A 34 -21.45 6.37 12.70
C THR A 34 -20.74 6.47 11.35
N ILE A 35 -21.44 7.01 10.35
CA ILE A 35 -20.86 7.25 9.01
C ILE A 35 -20.04 8.53 9.05
N ILE A 36 -18.81 8.43 8.54
CA ILE A 36 -17.86 9.54 8.38
C ILE A 36 -17.55 9.67 6.89
N THR A 37 -17.79 10.87 6.35
CA THR A 37 -17.48 11.20 4.95
C THR A 37 -16.76 12.55 4.88
N GLY A 38 -16.24 12.90 3.72
CA GLY A 38 -15.60 14.19 3.46
C GLY A 38 -15.40 14.45 1.99
N ASN A 39 -15.12 15.68 1.62
CA ASN A 39 -14.90 16.11 0.25
C ASN A 39 -13.51 15.73 -0.29
N SER A 40 -12.63 15.25 0.58
CA SER A 40 -11.30 14.76 0.26
C SER A 40 -10.86 13.72 1.30
N SER A 41 -9.81 12.93 1.00
CA SER A 41 -9.22 11.99 1.97
C SER A 41 -8.73 12.72 3.23
N ILE A 42 -8.14 13.91 3.08
CA ILE A 42 -7.70 14.75 4.21
C ILE A 42 -8.88 15.12 5.10
N ALA A 43 -9.96 15.65 4.52
CA ALA A 43 -11.16 16.02 5.28
C ALA A 43 -11.80 14.81 5.99
N MET A 44 -11.82 13.65 5.34
CA MET A 44 -12.27 12.40 5.98
C MET A 44 -11.36 11.99 7.14
N GLY A 45 -10.06 12.13 7.00
CA GLY A 45 -9.11 11.88 8.08
C GLY A 45 -9.30 12.81 9.27
N ASP A 46 -9.53 14.10 9.02
CA ASP A 46 -9.78 15.11 10.07
C ASP A 46 -11.10 14.86 10.80
N HIS A 47 -12.18 14.53 10.06
CA HIS A 47 -13.47 14.15 10.65
C HIS A 47 -13.34 12.87 11.49
N LEU A 48 -12.56 11.89 11.03
CA LEU A 48 -12.30 10.67 11.77
C LEU A 48 -11.52 10.97 13.06
N SER A 49 -10.49 11.80 13.01
CA SER A 49 -9.71 12.19 14.19
C SER A 49 -10.59 12.89 15.22
N ALA A 50 -11.44 13.83 14.78
CA ALA A 50 -12.40 14.50 15.65
C ALA A 50 -13.42 13.53 16.27
N PHE A 51 -13.90 12.57 15.48
CA PHE A 51 -14.81 11.52 15.96
C PHE A 51 -14.15 10.66 17.05
N ILE A 52 -12.93 10.17 16.82
CA ILE A 52 -12.18 9.35 17.78
C ILE A 52 -11.91 10.12 19.08
N THR A 53 -11.53 11.38 18.97
CA THR A 53 -11.33 12.25 20.15
C THR A 53 -12.61 12.39 20.99
N LYS A 54 -13.76 12.48 20.31
CA LYS A 54 -15.07 12.58 20.99
C LYS A 54 -15.55 11.26 21.55
N PHE A 55 -15.19 10.14 20.92
CA PHE A 55 -15.63 8.79 21.27
C PHE A 55 -14.42 7.85 21.42
N PRO A 56 -13.64 7.97 22.51
CA PRO A 56 -12.40 7.20 22.72
C PRO A 56 -12.64 5.68 22.82
N ASP A 57 -13.86 5.27 23.23
CA ASP A 57 -14.25 3.84 23.31
C ASP A 57 -14.71 3.27 21.95
N THR A 58 -14.33 3.90 20.84
CA THR A 58 -14.61 3.38 19.50
C THR A 58 -14.00 1.99 19.32
N LYS A 59 -14.82 0.99 18.95
CA LYS A 59 -14.41 -0.41 18.81
C LYS A 59 -13.42 -0.63 17.67
N GLY A 60 -13.54 0.18 16.62
CA GLY A 60 -12.68 0.11 15.45
C GLY A 60 -13.22 0.98 14.31
N VAL A 61 -12.43 1.05 13.25
CA VAL A 61 -12.72 1.79 12.02
C VAL A 61 -12.95 0.80 10.89
N ILE A 62 -14.07 0.92 10.19
CA ILE A 62 -14.32 0.23 8.92
C ILE A 62 -14.20 1.27 7.81
N ALA A 63 -13.14 1.18 7.01
CA ALA A 63 -12.85 2.12 5.94
C ALA A 63 -13.24 1.53 4.58
N VAL A 64 -14.20 2.15 3.90
CA VAL A 64 -14.64 1.77 2.55
C VAL A 64 -13.94 2.66 1.54
N GLY A 65 -12.94 2.14 0.85
CA GLY A 65 -12.14 2.93 -0.08
C GLY A 65 -11.02 2.15 -0.75
N GLY A 66 -10.00 2.85 -1.22
CA GLY A 66 -8.76 2.29 -1.76
C GLY A 66 -7.55 2.69 -0.94
N ASP A 67 -6.37 2.41 -1.50
CA ASP A 67 -5.08 2.60 -0.84
C ASP A 67 -4.84 4.03 -0.33
N GLY A 68 -5.25 5.07 -1.08
CA GLY A 68 -5.11 6.47 -0.64
C GLY A 68 -5.98 6.83 0.58
N LEU A 69 -7.19 6.26 0.74
CA LEU A 69 -7.96 6.44 1.97
C LEU A 69 -7.28 5.72 3.14
N PHE A 70 -6.80 4.49 2.91
CA PHE A 70 -6.07 3.73 3.92
C PHE A 70 -4.82 4.48 4.38
N HIS A 71 -4.01 4.96 3.45
CA HIS A 71 -2.82 5.76 3.75
C HIS A 71 -3.18 6.98 4.64
N THR A 72 -4.23 7.73 4.28
CA THR A 72 -4.71 8.87 5.09
C THR A 72 -5.10 8.46 6.51
N ILE A 73 -5.78 7.32 6.67
CA ILE A 73 -6.21 6.81 7.98
C ILE A 73 -5.01 6.35 8.81
N LEU A 74 -4.03 5.68 8.20
CA LEU A 74 -2.80 5.29 8.88
C LEU A 74 -2.11 6.49 9.53
N GLN A 75 -1.90 7.57 8.77
CA GLN A 75 -1.24 8.77 9.30
C GLN A 75 -1.96 9.39 10.51
N ARG A 76 -3.24 9.10 10.70
CA ARG A 76 -4.05 9.67 11.80
C ARG A 76 -4.20 8.73 12.99
N LEU A 77 -4.25 7.41 12.76
CA LEU A 77 -4.73 6.47 13.77
C LEU A 77 -3.72 5.44 14.27
N VAL A 78 -2.58 5.23 13.62
CA VAL A 78 -1.61 4.21 14.06
C VAL A 78 -1.26 4.37 15.54
N SER A 79 -1.04 5.59 16.02
CA SER A 79 -0.73 5.85 17.44
C SER A 79 -1.90 5.57 18.40
N SER A 80 -3.13 5.52 17.92
CA SER A 80 -4.32 5.29 18.77
C SER A 80 -4.57 3.82 19.12
N GLN A 81 -3.91 2.90 18.43
CA GLN A 81 -4.11 1.44 18.55
C GLN A 81 -5.56 0.97 18.25
N ILE A 82 -6.41 1.85 17.68
CA ILE A 82 -7.76 1.50 17.26
C ILE A 82 -7.67 0.60 16.02
N PRO A 83 -8.32 -0.59 16.03
CA PRO A 83 -8.26 -1.50 14.90
C PRO A 83 -8.88 -0.90 13.62
N ILE A 84 -8.26 -1.15 12.48
CA ILE A 84 -8.70 -0.64 11.17
C ILE A 84 -8.97 -1.81 10.24
N ALA A 85 -10.20 -1.90 9.73
CA ALA A 85 -10.58 -2.80 8.64
C ALA A 85 -10.74 -1.99 7.35
N ILE A 86 -10.30 -2.55 6.22
CA ILE A 86 -10.42 -1.91 4.91
C ILE A 86 -11.30 -2.76 4.02
N ILE A 87 -12.45 -2.21 3.63
CA ILE A 87 -13.34 -2.83 2.64
C ILE A 87 -13.00 -2.25 1.27
N PRO A 88 -12.57 -3.08 0.32
CA PRO A 88 -12.01 -2.61 -0.95
C PRO A 88 -13.06 -1.96 -1.86
N ALA A 89 -12.86 -0.71 -2.18
CA ALA A 89 -13.65 0.02 -3.18
C ALA A 89 -12.78 0.81 -4.17
N GLY A 90 -11.46 0.76 -4.02
CA GLY A 90 -10.47 1.37 -4.91
C GLY A 90 -10.13 0.52 -6.13
N THR A 91 -9.12 0.96 -6.89
CA THR A 91 -8.62 0.26 -8.08
C THR A 91 -7.50 -0.72 -7.76
N GLY A 92 -6.56 -0.36 -6.88
CA GLY A 92 -5.41 -1.19 -6.48
C GLY A 92 -5.79 -2.16 -5.36
N ASN A 93 -6.14 -1.61 -4.19
CA ASN A 93 -6.46 -2.33 -2.97
C ASN A 93 -5.34 -3.30 -2.53
N ASP A 94 -4.09 -2.85 -2.66
CA ASP A 94 -2.91 -3.70 -2.49
C ASP A 94 -2.73 -4.15 -1.04
N PHE A 95 -3.05 -3.28 -0.06
CA PHE A 95 -3.01 -3.69 1.33
C PHE A 95 -4.08 -4.75 1.67
N VAL A 96 -5.30 -4.64 1.11
CA VAL A 96 -6.35 -5.66 1.29
C VAL A 96 -5.92 -7.01 0.71
N ARG A 97 -5.22 -7.01 -0.44
CA ARG A 97 -4.61 -8.22 -1.02
C ARG A 97 -3.55 -8.81 -0.09
N THR A 98 -2.73 -7.96 0.51
CA THR A 98 -1.72 -8.38 1.48
C THR A 98 -2.34 -9.05 2.71
N LEU A 99 -3.50 -8.55 3.18
CA LEU A 99 -4.28 -9.17 4.26
C LEU A 99 -5.00 -10.47 3.85
N GLY A 100 -4.98 -10.84 2.57
CA GLY A 100 -5.58 -12.08 2.05
C GLY A 100 -7.08 -12.01 1.77
N TRP A 101 -7.73 -10.85 1.93
CA TRP A 101 -9.17 -10.71 1.74
C TRP A 101 -9.59 -10.70 0.27
N ASN A 102 -10.77 -11.25 0.00
CA ASN A 102 -11.40 -11.16 -1.32
C ASN A 102 -11.81 -9.70 -1.62
N LEU A 103 -11.63 -9.27 -2.87
CA LEU A 103 -11.91 -7.89 -3.27
C LEU A 103 -13.37 -7.64 -3.68
N ASP A 104 -14.16 -8.67 -3.84
CA ASP A 104 -15.54 -8.60 -4.36
C ASP A 104 -16.57 -9.22 -3.42
N VAL A 105 -16.14 -9.98 -2.40
CA VAL A 105 -17.01 -10.64 -1.41
C VAL A 105 -16.64 -10.14 -0.02
N PHE A 106 -17.53 -9.36 0.60
CA PHE A 106 -17.23 -8.65 1.86
C PHE A 106 -17.82 -9.31 3.12
N ASP A 107 -18.78 -10.25 2.98
CA ASP A 107 -19.48 -10.84 4.12
C ASP A 107 -18.54 -11.52 5.11
N SER A 108 -17.61 -12.34 4.61
CA SER A 108 -16.65 -13.04 5.46
C SER A 108 -15.72 -12.07 6.20
N GLN A 109 -15.31 -11.00 5.52
CA GLN A 109 -14.48 -9.96 6.12
C GLN A 109 -15.27 -9.18 7.19
N LEU A 110 -16.50 -8.76 6.90
CA LEU A 110 -17.36 -8.04 7.85
C LEU A 110 -17.71 -8.90 9.06
N GLU A 111 -17.94 -10.20 8.86
CA GLU A 111 -18.16 -11.14 9.94
C GLU A 111 -16.91 -11.23 10.83
N ALA A 112 -15.73 -11.44 10.26
CA ALA A 112 -14.48 -11.48 11.01
C ALA A 112 -14.24 -10.17 11.79
N VAL A 113 -14.43 -9.02 11.14
CA VAL A 113 -14.24 -7.69 11.75
C VAL A 113 -15.14 -7.49 12.97
N THR A 114 -16.35 -8.01 12.95
CA THR A 114 -17.34 -7.77 14.01
C THR A 114 -17.37 -8.82 15.10
N THR A 115 -16.79 -10.00 14.88
CA THR A 115 -16.86 -11.15 15.79
C THR A 115 -15.50 -11.67 16.29
N GLN A 116 -14.42 -11.36 15.60
CA GLN A 116 -13.07 -11.84 15.95
C GLN A 116 -12.20 -10.71 16.50
N GLU A 117 -11.18 -11.07 17.27
CA GLU A 117 -10.15 -10.12 17.69
C GLU A 117 -9.21 -9.78 16.54
N PRO A 118 -8.81 -8.51 16.40
CA PRO A 118 -7.85 -8.10 15.38
C PRO A 118 -6.44 -8.60 15.70
N SER A 119 -5.71 -8.97 14.68
CA SER A 119 -4.28 -9.32 14.74
C SER A 119 -3.40 -8.07 14.67
N ALA A 120 -2.23 -8.15 15.29
CA ALA A 120 -1.19 -7.16 15.11
C ALA A 120 -0.40 -7.46 13.82
N VAL A 121 -0.22 -6.43 12.98
CA VAL A 121 0.60 -6.50 11.76
C VAL A 121 1.60 -5.37 11.73
N ASP A 122 2.69 -5.59 11.02
CA ASP A 122 3.76 -4.63 10.87
C ASP A 122 3.39 -3.54 9.87
N LEU A 123 3.99 -2.37 10.03
CA LEU A 123 3.94 -1.28 9.06
C LEU A 123 5.34 -0.76 8.80
N GLY A 124 5.53 -0.16 7.63
CA GLY A 124 6.71 0.62 7.36
C GLY A 124 6.53 2.07 7.80
N LEU A 125 7.59 2.66 8.34
CA LEU A 125 7.70 4.09 8.63
C LEU A 125 8.86 4.65 7.82
N VAL A 126 8.60 5.61 6.91
CA VAL A 126 9.61 6.27 6.09
C VAL A 126 9.59 7.78 6.33
N ASP A 127 10.69 8.33 6.84
CA ASP A 127 10.83 9.76 7.14
C ASP A 127 9.63 10.38 7.91
N GLY A 128 9.01 9.58 8.79
CA GLY A 128 7.85 9.99 9.59
C GLY A 128 6.49 9.69 8.98
N GLU A 129 6.42 9.07 7.79
CA GLU A 129 5.19 8.71 7.09
C GLU A 129 4.99 7.20 7.06
N TRP A 130 3.79 6.75 7.43
CA TRP A 130 3.43 5.33 7.51
C TRP A 130 3.03 4.76 6.16
N PHE A 131 3.45 3.53 5.88
CA PHE A 131 2.98 2.78 4.72
C PHE A 131 2.68 1.31 5.08
N GLY A 132 1.71 0.73 4.39
CA GLY A 132 1.25 -0.63 4.67
C GLY A 132 1.84 -1.68 3.74
N ALA A 133 2.00 -1.36 2.47
CA ALA A 133 2.38 -2.33 1.46
C ALA A 133 3.83 -2.18 1.00
N ILE A 134 4.13 -1.23 0.14
CA ILE A 134 5.46 -1.14 -0.51
C ILE A 134 5.92 0.31 -0.66
N LEU A 135 7.17 0.55 -0.26
CA LEU A 135 7.95 1.73 -0.60
C LEU A 135 8.86 1.39 -1.77
N SER A 136 8.91 2.23 -2.80
CA SER A 136 9.66 1.95 -4.01
C SER A 136 10.37 3.18 -4.58
N THR A 137 11.43 2.94 -5.34
CA THR A 137 12.18 3.97 -6.06
C THR A 137 12.81 3.40 -7.33
N GLY A 138 13.02 4.24 -8.33
CA GLY A 138 13.64 3.86 -9.59
C GLY A 138 12.67 3.94 -10.76
N PHE A 139 12.55 2.89 -11.55
CA PHE A 139 11.73 2.88 -12.75
C PHE A 139 10.25 3.14 -12.46
N ASP A 140 9.70 2.52 -11.42
CA ASP A 140 8.29 2.67 -11.06
C ASP A 140 7.95 4.09 -10.57
N SER A 141 8.86 4.75 -9.84
CA SER A 141 8.64 6.15 -9.44
C SER A 141 8.61 7.09 -10.65
N ILE A 142 9.44 6.83 -11.68
CA ILE A 142 9.37 7.57 -12.93
C ILE A 142 8.05 7.31 -13.66
N VAL A 143 7.59 6.06 -13.67
CA VAL A 143 6.30 5.69 -14.24
C VAL A 143 5.16 6.39 -13.48
N ASN A 144 5.20 6.44 -12.16
CA ASN A 144 4.22 7.15 -11.33
C ASN A 144 4.24 8.67 -11.62
N GLU A 145 5.41 9.30 -11.63
CA GLU A 145 5.54 10.73 -11.98
C GLU A 145 4.98 11.00 -13.39
N LYS A 146 5.31 10.16 -14.36
CA LYS A 146 4.78 10.26 -15.72
C LYS A 146 3.27 10.09 -15.76
N ALA A 147 2.76 9.04 -15.15
CA ALA A 147 1.33 8.78 -15.08
C ALA A 147 0.57 9.95 -14.45
N ASN A 148 1.09 10.55 -13.39
CA ASN A 148 0.45 11.69 -12.71
C ASN A 148 0.34 12.94 -13.59
N THR A 149 1.26 13.14 -14.54
CA THR A 149 1.23 14.27 -15.51
C THR A 149 0.36 14.00 -16.74
N MET A 150 -0.01 12.74 -17.01
CA MET A 150 -0.81 12.39 -18.19
C MET A 150 -2.30 12.65 -17.96
N ASN A 151 -2.97 13.27 -18.94
CA ASN A 151 -4.43 13.45 -18.93
C ASN A 151 -5.18 12.29 -19.61
N TRP A 152 -4.50 11.51 -20.45
CA TRP A 152 -5.02 10.38 -21.20
C TRP A 152 -3.90 9.37 -21.48
N PRO A 153 -4.18 8.05 -21.47
CA PRO A 153 -5.44 7.38 -21.13
C PRO A 153 -5.81 7.49 -19.64
N LYS A 154 -7.02 7.04 -19.26
CA LYS A 154 -7.47 7.00 -17.85
C LYS A 154 -7.37 5.59 -17.27
N GLY A 155 -7.40 5.48 -15.95
CA GLY A 155 -7.40 4.21 -15.24
C GLY A 155 -6.10 3.41 -15.41
N PRO A 156 -6.13 2.07 -15.34
CA PRO A 156 -4.94 1.21 -15.43
C PRO A 156 -4.13 1.37 -16.72
N MET A 157 -4.78 1.73 -17.83
CA MET A 157 -4.11 1.99 -19.10
C MET A 157 -3.11 3.16 -19.03
N LYS A 158 -3.29 4.08 -18.09
CA LYS A 158 -2.41 5.23 -17.88
C LYS A 158 -1.01 4.77 -17.48
N TYR A 159 -0.92 3.81 -16.57
CA TYR A 159 0.35 3.24 -16.13
C TYR A 159 1.03 2.43 -17.24
N ASN A 160 0.27 1.63 -17.99
CA ASN A 160 0.81 0.89 -19.14
C ASN A 160 1.39 1.82 -20.20
N ALA A 161 0.71 2.94 -20.47
CA ALA A 161 1.21 3.96 -21.40
C ALA A 161 2.47 4.64 -20.85
N ALA A 162 2.53 4.96 -19.57
CA ALA A 162 3.70 5.53 -18.92
C ALA A 162 4.90 4.57 -18.98
N ILE A 163 4.70 3.28 -18.71
CA ILE A 163 5.73 2.23 -18.86
C ILE A 163 6.26 2.20 -20.30
N ALA A 164 5.37 2.15 -21.29
CA ALA A 164 5.76 2.10 -22.70
C ALA A 164 6.56 3.33 -23.16
N ILE A 165 6.29 4.50 -22.59
CA ILE A 165 6.99 5.75 -22.90
C ILE A 165 8.36 5.81 -22.20
N GLU A 166 8.43 5.44 -20.92
CA GLU A 166 9.63 5.64 -20.10
C GLU A 166 10.63 4.50 -20.23
N LEU A 167 10.20 3.26 -20.41
CA LEU A 167 11.09 2.09 -20.44
C LEU A 167 12.19 2.16 -21.51
N PRO A 168 11.95 2.60 -22.76
CA PRO A 168 13.01 2.70 -23.77
C PRO A 168 14.08 3.75 -23.49
N ARG A 169 13.76 4.70 -22.61
CA ARG A 169 14.63 5.85 -22.26
C ARG A 169 15.27 5.67 -20.89
N PHE A 170 14.76 4.75 -20.10
CA PHE A 170 15.22 4.52 -18.75
C PHE A 170 16.67 4.01 -18.75
N LYS A 171 17.45 4.55 -17.83
CA LYS A 171 18.82 4.10 -17.55
C LYS A 171 18.89 3.70 -16.08
N PRO A 172 19.49 2.55 -15.76
CA PRO A 172 19.78 2.18 -14.37
C PRO A 172 20.51 3.33 -13.66
N ARG A 173 20.28 3.41 -12.36
CA ARG A 173 20.91 4.44 -11.52
C ARG A 173 21.77 3.77 -10.47
N HIS A 174 22.79 4.50 -10.06
CA HIS A 174 23.61 4.07 -8.94
C HIS A 174 22.88 4.35 -7.62
N TYR A 175 22.88 3.37 -6.75
CA TYR A 175 22.27 3.40 -5.42
C TYR A 175 23.27 2.96 -4.36
N GLU A 176 23.25 3.64 -3.22
CA GLU A 176 23.79 3.14 -1.97
C GLU A 176 22.63 2.75 -1.06
N ILE A 177 22.60 1.47 -0.68
CA ILE A 177 21.52 0.87 0.08
C ILE A 177 22.11 0.32 1.37
N THR A 178 21.77 0.92 2.50
CA THR A 178 22.13 0.40 3.81
C THR A 178 20.97 -0.41 4.37
N LEU A 179 21.24 -1.69 4.66
CA LEU A 179 20.30 -2.67 5.17
C LEU A 179 20.81 -3.11 6.55
N ASP A 180 20.15 -2.67 7.61
CA ASP A 180 20.67 -2.79 9.00
C ASP A 180 22.14 -2.30 9.06
N ASP A 181 23.09 -3.20 9.26
CA ASP A 181 24.52 -2.89 9.38
C ASP A 181 25.30 -3.08 8.05
N ARG A 182 24.64 -3.46 6.96
CA ARG A 182 25.28 -3.77 5.66
C ARG A 182 24.96 -2.71 4.63
N THR A 183 25.97 -2.16 3.97
CA THR A 183 25.81 -1.27 2.82
C THR A 183 26.12 -2.00 1.51
N ILE A 184 25.26 -1.83 0.52
CA ILE A 184 25.37 -2.33 -0.84
C ILE A 184 25.46 -1.14 -1.77
N SER A 185 26.51 -1.08 -2.60
CA SER A 185 26.68 -0.08 -3.65
C SER A 185 26.47 -0.77 -5.00
N THR A 186 25.41 -0.38 -5.73
CA THR A 186 25.01 -1.10 -6.95
C THR A 186 24.29 -0.20 -7.95
N GLU A 187 24.31 -0.58 -9.23
CA GLU A 187 23.35 -0.06 -10.20
C GLU A 187 22.07 -0.87 -10.15
N ALA A 188 20.92 -0.18 -10.11
CA ALA A 188 19.61 -0.81 -10.13
C ALA A 188 18.62 -0.07 -11.03
N MET A 189 17.65 -0.82 -11.55
CA MET A 189 16.50 -0.29 -12.26
C MET A 189 15.36 0.08 -11.28
N LEU A 190 15.20 -0.72 -10.23
CA LEU A 190 14.12 -0.61 -9.26
C LEU A 190 14.59 -1.15 -7.91
N ILE A 191 14.22 -0.45 -6.85
CA ILE A 191 14.30 -0.95 -5.48
C ILE A 191 12.90 -0.90 -4.89
N ALA A 192 12.44 -2.01 -4.31
CA ALA A 192 11.18 -2.10 -3.61
C ALA A 192 11.42 -2.61 -2.18
N VAL A 193 11.01 -1.81 -1.20
CA VAL A 193 11.05 -2.13 0.23
C VAL A 193 9.65 -2.59 0.62
N SER A 194 9.48 -3.90 0.73
CA SER A 194 8.17 -4.53 0.84
C SER A 194 7.88 -4.95 2.27
N ASN A 195 6.86 -4.35 2.86
CA ASN A 195 6.16 -4.87 4.02
C ASN A 195 5.11 -5.90 3.57
N GLY A 196 4.33 -5.57 2.55
CA GLY A 196 3.36 -6.45 1.90
C GLY A 196 3.91 -7.15 0.65
N ARG A 197 3.14 -8.12 0.14
CA ARG A 197 3.55 -8.96 -1.01
C ARG A 197 3.42 -8.27 -2.36
N SER A 198 2.49 -7.30 -2.47
CA SER A 198 2.09 -6.74 -3.77
C SER A 198 1.86 -5.25 -3.75
N TYR A 199 2.00 -4.62 -4.92
CA TYR A 199 1.57 -3.25 -5.20
C TYR A 199 1.07 -3.12 -6.65
N GLY A 200 0.56 -1.96 -7.02
CA GLY A 200 0.16 -1.64 -8.39
C GLY A 200 -0.97 -2.53 -8.92
N GLY A 201 -1.91 -2.91 -8.05
CA GLY A 201 -3.07 -3.73 -8.42
C GLY A 201 -2.79 -5.22 -8.50
N GLY A 202 -1.84 -5.73 -7.71
CA GLY A 202 -1.58 -7.16 -7.53
C GLY A 202 -0.31 -7.68 -8.19
N MET A 203 0.65 -6.83 -8.52
CA MET A 203 2.01 -7.26 -8.87
C MET A 203 2.69 -7.81 -7.61
N LEU A 204 2.95 -9.12 -7.57
CA LEU A 204 3.59 -9.83 -6.44
C LEU A 204 5.11 -9.58 -6.44
N VAL A 205 5.53 -8.38 -6.06
CA VAL A 205 6.93 -7.93 -6.12
C VAL A 205 7.82 -8.71 -5.15
N CYS A 206 7.34 -8.93 -3.93
CA CYS A 206 7.97 -9.80 -2.95
C CYS A 206 6.96 -10.85 -2.47
N PRO A 207 6.76 -11.93 -3.24
CA PRO A 207 5.67 -12.89 -2.99
C PRO A 207 5.74 -13.59 -1.64
N ASN A 208 6.91 -13.63 -1.01
CA ASN A 208 7.14 -14.26 0.29
C ASN A 208 7.15 -13.26 1.46
N ALA A 209 6.92 -11.97 1.22
CA ALA A 209 6.87 -10.96 2.28
C ALA A 209 5.79 -11.31 3.32
N ASN A 210 6.12 -11.10 4.59
CA ASN A 210 5.27 -11.43 5.73
C ASN A 210 5.09 -10.21 6.62
N ILE A 211 3.87 -9.74 6.73
CA ILE A 211 3.48 -8.54 7.50
C ILE A 211 3.50 -8.72 9.03
N ALA A 212 4.09 -9.79 9.54
CA ALA A 212 4.08 -10.10 10.97
C ALA A 212 5.42 -10.71 11.46
N ASP A 213 6.53 -10.43 10.79
CA ASP A 213 7.85 -10.96 11.16
C ASP A 213 8.90 -9.88 11.50
N GLY A 214 8.48 -8.61 11.48
CA GLY A 214 9.31 -7.46 11.86
C GLY A 214 10.36 -7.07 10.83
N LEU A 215 10.25 -7.55 9.58
CA LEU A 215 11.24 -7.31 8.54
C LEU A 215 10.59 -6.88 7.21
N PHE A 216 11.33 -6.09 6.44
CA PHE A 216 11.07 -5.87 5.03
C PHE A 216 11.74 -6.93 4.17
N ASP A 217 11.10 -7.30 3.07
CA ASP A 217 11.75 -7.92 1.92
C ASP A 217 12.17 -6.82 0.95
N VAL A 218 13.47 -6.57 0.83
CA VAL A 218 14.02 -5.53 -0.04
C VAL A 218 14.43 -6.14 -1.36
N MET A 219 13.64 -5.90 -2.40
CA MET A 219 13.93 -6.35 -3.76
C MET A 219 14.78 -5.30 -4.49
N VAL A 220 15.88 -5.75 -5.07
CA VAL A 220 16.73 -4.97 -5.98
C VAL A 220 16.64 -5.61 -7.37
N LEU A 221 16.16 -4.85 -8.35
CA LEU A 221 16.22 -5.25 -9.77
C LEU A 221 17.48 -4.66 -10.38
N HIS A 222 18.49 -5.49 -10.57
CA HIS A 222 19.73 -5.13 -11.25
C HIS A 222 19.50 -4.80 -12.73
N PRO A 223 20.45 -4.14 -13.41
CA PRO A 223 20.30 -3.75 -14.81
C PRO A 223 20.00 -4.93 -15.73
N VAL A 224 18.94 -4.81 -16.51
CA VAL A 224 18.58 -5.73 -17.59
C VAL A 224 18.30 -4.93 -18.87
N SER A 225 18.38 -5.59 -20.02
CA SER A 225 17.99 -4.98 -21.28
C SER A 225 16.49 -4.72 -21.33
N THR A 226 16.05 -3.74 -22.13
CA THR A 226 14.60 -3.46 -22.33
C THR A 226 13.85 -4.69 -22.81
N ILE A 227 14.46 -5.50 -23.69
CA ILE A 227 13.84 -6.74 -24.21
C ILE A 227 13.66 -7.76 -23.08
N GLU A 228 14.66 -7.92 -22.24
CA GLU A 228 14.62 -8.83 -21.08
C GLU A 228 13.58 -8.37 -20.06
N PHE A 229 13.54 -7.07 -19.74
CA PHE A 229 12.51 -6.49 -18.87
C PHE A 229 11.10 -6.81 -19.37
N ILE A 230 10.80 -6.59 -20.67
CA ILE A 230 9.49 -6.89 -21.26
C ILE A 230 9.13 -8.38 -21.15
N LYS A 231 10.11 -9.28 -21.27
CA LYS A 231 9.89 -10.74 -21.13
C LYS A 231 9.64 -11.17 -19.69
N VAL A 232 10.29 -10.52 -18.73
CA VAL A 232 10.23 -10.88 -17.30
C VAL A 232 9.09 -10.16 -16.59
N PHE A 233 8.75 -8.94 -16.98
CA PHE A 233 7.73 -8.10 -16.31
C PHE A 233 6.38 -8.83 -16.13
N PRO A 234 5.79 -9.55 -17.10
CA PRO A 234 4.54 -10.27 -16.86
C PRO A 234 4.61 -11.33 -15.75
N ARG A 235 5.80 -11.85 -15.46
CA ARG A 235 6.02 -12.86 -14.42
C ARG A 235 5.83 -12.30 -13.00
N VAL A 236 5.86 -10.95 -12.84
CA VAL A 236 5.62 -10.30 -11.54
C VAL A 236 4.21 -10.58 -11.01
N PHE A 237 3.21 -10.75 -11.89
CA PHE A 237 1.84 -11.06 -11.47
C PHE A 237 1.70 -12.49 -10.91
N ALA A 238 2.57 -13.40 -11.30
CA ALA A 238 2.65 -14.75 -10.77
C ALA A 238 3.71 -14.90 -9.67
N GLY A 239 4.46 -13.84 -9.34
CA GLY A 239 5.55 -13.86 -8.38
C GLY A 239 6.77 -14.69 -8.83
N THR A 240 6.82 -15.14 -10.10
CA THR A 240 7.89 -16.03 -10.60
C THR A 240 9.12 -15.29 -11.12
N HIS A 241 9.07 -13.96 -11.18
CA HIS A 241 10.21 -13.11 -11.54
C HIS A 241 11.35 -13.20 -10.51
N VAL A 242 11.07 -13.56 -9.27
CA VAL A 242 12.08 -13.69 -8.18
C VAL A 242 13.15 -14.76 -8.47
N SER A 243 12.89 -15.69 -9.40
CA SER A 243 13.90 -16.66 -9.85
C SER A 243 14.85 -16.10 -10.92
N HIS A 244 14.66 -14.86 -11.37
CA HIS A 244 15.51 -14.23 -12.38
C HIS A 244 16.84 -13.80 -11.75
N PRO A 245 18.02 -14.04 -12.38
CA PRO A 245 19.31 -13.74 -11.80
C PRO A 245 19.57 -12.23 -11.55
N ALA A 246 18.83 -11.34 -12.21
CA ALA A 246 18.90 -9.92 -11.97
C ALA A 246 17.98 -9.44 -10.81
N VAL A 247 17.26 -10.33 -10.15
CA VAL A 247 16.42 -10.01 -8.99
C VAL A 247 17.10 -10.53 -7.73
N GLU A 248 17.42 -9.64 -6.82
CA GLU A 248 17.94 -9.96 -5.50
C GLU A 248 16.91 -9.54 -4.45
N ILE A 249 16.65 -10.38 -3.45
CA ILE A 249 15.80 -10.03 -2.30
C ILE A 249 16.63 -10.23 -1.03
N VAL A 250 16.71 -9.18 -0.22
CA VAL A 250 17.40 -9.17 1.07
C VAL A 250 16.43 -8.77 2.16
N ARG A 251 16.42 -9.48 3.28
CA ARG A 251 15.57 -9.12 4.42
C ARG A 251 16.31 -8.16 5.35
N SER A 252 15.61 -7.11 5.80
CA SER A 252 16.17 -6.10 6.69
C SER A 252 15.06 -5.42 7.49
N ARG A 253 15.37 -5.02 8.70
CA ARG A 253 14.45 -4.20 9.51
C ARG A 253 14.53 -2.73 9.14
N THR A 254 15.72 -2.23 8.90
CA THR A 254 15.96 -0.82 8.54
C THR A 254 16.56 -0.72 7.15
N VAL A 255 16.15 0.28 6.42
CA VAL A 255 16.61 0.51 5.04
C VAL A 255 16.89 1.99 4.86
N ARG A 256 18.11 2.34 4.44
CA ARG A 256 18.43 3.68 3.96
C ARG A 256 18.82 3.60 2.50
N ILE A 257 18.23 4.45 1.66
CA ILE A 257 18.49 4.46 0.22
C ILE A 257 18.95 5.86 -0.19
N GLU A 258 20.09 5.90 -0.88
CA GLU A 258 20.69 7.12 -1.42
C GLU A 258 20.84 7.00 -2.94
N SER A 259 20.38 8.01 -3.68
CA SER A 259 20.50 8.15 -5.13
C SER A 259 19.92 9.50 -5.58
N LYS A 260 19.99 9.79 -6.88
CA LYS A 260 19.24 10.90 -7.51
C LYS A 260 17.91 10.38 -8.06
N ALA A 261 16.99 10.03 -7.19
CA ALA A 261 15.68 9.46 -7.52
C ALA A 261 14.60 9.96 -6.56
N VAL A 262 13.35 9.63 -6.86
CA VAL A 262 12.17 9.91 -6.02
C VAL A 262 11.67 8.60 -5.43
N ALA A 263 11.14 8.64 -4.21
CA ALA A 263 10.50 7.52 -3.55
C ALA A 263 8.98 7.70 -3.51
N TYR A 264 8.27 6.59 -3.62
CA TYR A 264 6.81 6.45 -3.47
C TYR A 264 6.51 5.35 -2.46
N ALA A 265 5.50 5.56 -1.61
CA ALA A 265 5.00 4.54 -0.69
C ALA A 265 3.47 4.43 -0.84
N ASP A 266 2.97 3.21 -1.05
CA ASP A 266 1.54 2.92 -1.28
C ASP A 266 0.88 3.81 -2.37
N GLY A 267 1.67 4.25 -3.36
CA GLY A 267 1.25 5.14 -4.43
C GLY A 267 1.34 6.64 -4.12
N GLU A 268 1.66 7.02 -2.89
CA GLU A 268 1.87 8.41 -2.49
C GLU A 268 3.35 8.81 -2.61
N ARG A 269 3.59 10.07 -2.97
CA ARG A 269 4.93 10.59 -3.19
C ARG A 269 5.59 10.97 -1.87
N ILE A 270 6.62 10.24 -1.46
CA ILE A 270 7.39 10.54 -0.24
C ILE A 270 8.34 11.72 -0.46
N GLY A 271 9.19 11.65 -1.47
CA GLY A 271 10.14 12.73 -1.74
C GLY A 271 11.37 12.30 -2.52
N GLN A 272 12.36 13.19 -2.55
CA GLN A 272 13.68 12.91 -3.11
C GLN A 272 14.48 12.03 -2.15
N LEU A 273 15.29 11.12 -2.69
CA LEU A 273 16.32 10.43 -1.91
C LEU A 273 17.39 11.43 -1.42
N PRO A 274 18.05 11.21 -0.26
CA PRO A 274 17.99 9.98 0.53
C PRO A 274 16.75 9.89 1.40
N ILE A 275 16.30 8.65 1.69
CA ILE A 275 15.24 8.32 2.64
C ILE A 275 15.72 7.24 3.62
N SER A 276 15.06 7.17 4.78
CA SER A 276 15.24 6.09 5.74
C SER A 276 13.89 5.50 6.11
N ALA A 277 13.80 4.16 6.07
CA ALA A 277 12.61 3.41 6.45
C ALA A 277 12.92 2.37 7.52
N GLU A 278 11.96 2.14 8.40
CA GLU A 278 12.01 1.11 9.43
C GLU A 278 10.72 0.29 9.42
N CYS A 279 10.84 -1.03 9.54
CA CYS A 279 9.71 -1.92 9.81
C CYS A 279 9.38 -1.85 11.31
N ILE A 280 8.16 -1.42 11.63
CA ILE A 280 7.68 -1.28 13.00
C ILE A 280 6.76 -2.47 13.30
N PRO A 281 7.23 -3.43 14.12
CA PRO A 281 6.47 -4.63 14.43
C PRO A 281 5.16 -4.32 15.15
N GLY A 282 4.06 -4.95 14.70
CA GLY A 282 2.76 -4.86 15.36
C GLY A 282 2.15 -3.46 15.41
N ALA A 283 2.57 -2.55 14.53
CA ALA A 283 2.15 -1.15 14.54
C ALA A 283 0.66 -0.96 14.24
N LEU A 284 0.03 -1.87 13.53
CA LEU A 284 -1.39 -1.81 13.18
C LEU A 284 -2.14 -3.02 13.73
N ARG A 285 -3.32 -2.78 14.31
CA ARG A 285 -4.31 -3.83 14.59
C ARG A 285 -5.31 -3.91 13.45
N THR A 286 -5.43 -5.07 12.82
CA THR A 286 -6.34 -5.33 11.69
C THR A 286 -6.74 -6.79 11.63
N TRP A 287 -7.60 -7.16 10.70
CA TRP A 287 -8.05 -8.54 10.48
C TRP A 287 -7.42 -9.12 9.22
N VAL A 288 -6.86 -10.30 9.36
CA VAL A 288 -6.23 -11.08 8.28
C VAL A 288 -7.14 -12.24 7.91
N ALA A 289 -7.24 -12.64 6.62
CA ALA A 289 -8.11 -13.71 6.13
C ALA A 289 -7.64 -15.11 6.55
#